data_227e0616044a45dc4e902dc0345b42a4
#
_entry.id   227e0616044a45dc4e902dc0345b42a4
#
_cell.length_a   1.000
_cell.length_b   1.000
_cell.length_c   1.000
_cell.angle_alpha   90.00
_cell.angle_beta   90.00
_cell.angle_gamma   90.00
#
_symmetry.space_group_name_H-M   'P 1'
#
loop_
_entity.id
_entity.type
_entity.pdbx_description
1 polymer ?
#
loop_
_entity_poly.entity_id
_entity_poly.type
_entity_poly.pdbx_seq_one_letter_code
_entity_poly.pdbx_strand_id
1 'polypeptide(L)'
;EIDSLNIYEATMLCMYRAVKELKVKPETVIVDAMPLHFSIPTISLIHGDAISASVAAASIVAKVYRDSLMDEYDARYPGYGFKQNKGYGTADHISAIHQLGITPIHRKSFEPIKSMILEGTCIEQK
;
A
#
# COMPACT_ATOMS: atom_id res chain seq x y z
N GLU A 1 -0.65 10.51 -4.78
CA GLU A 1 -2.09 10.19 -4.85
C GLU A 1 -2.69 9.93 -3.47
N ILE A 2 -2.11 9.07 -2.63
CA ILE A 2 -2.62 8.77 -1.27
C ILE A 2 -2.75 10.04 -0.44
N ASP A 3 -1.76 10.94 -0.48
CA ASP A 3 -1.76 12.19 0.27
C ASP A 3 -2.84 13.19 -0.20
N SER A 4 -3.32 13.04 -1.44
CA SER A 4 -4.36 13.90 -2.03
C SER A 4 -5.77 13.30 -1.91
N LEU A 5 -5.89 11.98 -2.05
CA LEU A 5 -7.18 11.27 -2.11
C LEU A 5 -7.59 10.66 -0.77
N ASN A 6 -6.68 10.39 0.14
CA ASN A 6 -6.67 9.45 1.24
C ASN A 6 -6.48 7.99 0.80
N ILE A 7 -6.18 7.12 1.79
CA ILE A 7 -5.84 5.71 1.51
C ILE A 7 -7.04 4.92 0.94
N TYR A 8 -8.25 5.22 1.37
CA TYR A 8 -9.45 4.51 0.92
C TYR A 8 -9.73 4.75 -0.57
N GLU A 9 -9.79 6.01 -0.97
CA GLU A 9 -10.01 6.42 -2.36
C GLU A 9 -8.86 5.99 -3.29
N ALA A 10 -7.62 6.11 -2.80
CA ALA A 10 -6.45 5.65 -3.54
C ALA A 10 -6.46 4.13 -3.74
N THR A 11 -6.94 3.36 -2.76
CA THR A 11 -7.09 1.91 -2.89
C THR A 11 -8.15 1.56 -3.94
N MET A 12 -9.31 2.21 -3.91
CA MET A 12 -10.35 2.01 -4.95
C MET A 12 -9.81 2.33 -6.34
N LEU A 13 -9.14 3.46 -6.50
CA LEU A 13 -8.53 3.86 -7.77
C LEU A 13 -7.50 2.83 -8.26
N CYS A 14 -6.68 2.31 -7.36
CA CYS A 14 -5.71 1.25 -7.66
C CYS A 14 -6.41 -0.02 -8.17
N MET A 15 -7.48 -0.46 -7.53
CA MET A 15 -8.26 -1.62 -7.94
C MET A 15 -8.92 -1.41 -9.32
N TYR A 16 -9.48 -0.21 -9.59
CA TYR A 16 -10.03 0.12 -10.91
C TYR A 16 -8.96 0.07 -12.01
N ARG A 17 -7.78 0.63 -11.74
CA ARG A 17 -6.65 0.57 -12.67
C ARG A 17 -6.18 -0.86 -12.91
N ALA A 18 -6.04 -1.66 -11.86
CA ALA A 18 -5.62 -3.05 -11.96
C ALA A 18 -6.55 -3.88 -12.87
N VAL A 19 -7.87 -3.73 -12.70
CA VAL A 19 -8.85 -4.44 -13.57
C VAL A 19 -8.79 -3.92 -15.00
N LYS A 20 -8.65 -2.60 -15.20
CA LYS A 20 -8.57 -1.97 -16.52
C LYS A 20 -7.34 -2.42 -17.31
N GLU A 21 -6.22 -2.67 -16.65
CA GLU A 21 -4.94 -3.04 -17.26
C GLU A 21 -4.81 -4.54 -17.53
N LEU A 22 -5.78 -5.36 -17.11
CA LEU A 22 -5.77 -6.79 -17.41
C LEU A 22 -5.79 -7.03 -18.92
N LYS A 23 -4.87 -7.86 -19.41
CA LYS A 23 -4.79 -8.27 -20.83
C LYS A 23 -6.04 -9.04 -21.28
N VAL A 24 -6.59 -9.85 -20.38
CA VAL A 24 -7.82 -10.60 -20.59
C VAL A 24 -8.90 -9.97 -19.70
N LYS A 25 -10.01 -9.59 -20.33
CA LYS A 25 -11.14 -9.00 -19.58
C LYS A 25 -11.78 -10.06 -18.70
N PRO A 26 -11.94 -9.80 -17.40
CA PRO A 26 -12.61 -10.73 -16.51
C PRO A 26 -14.12 -10.72 -16.75
N GLU A 27 -14.76 -11.86 -16.53
CA GLU A 27 -16.23 -12.00 -16.58
C GLU A 27 -16.87 -11.55 -15.26
N THR A 28 -16.13 -11.65 -14.16
CA THR A 28 -16.58 -11.26 -12.81
C THR A 28 -15.39 -10.75 -12.00
N VAL A 29 -15.61 -9.73 -11.17
CA VAL A 29 -14.63 -9.24 -10.19
C VAL A 29 -15.11 -9.60 -8.80
N ILE A 30 -14.25 -10.22 -8.00
CA ILE A 30 -14.51 -10.50 -6.59
C ILE A 30 -13.51 -9.67 -5.76
N VAL A 31 -14.02 -8.91 -4.80
CA VAL A 31 -13.20 -8.04 -3.94
C VAL A 31 -13.47 -8.31 -2.47
N ASP A 32 -12.45 -8.11 -1.64
CA ASP A 32 -12.59 -8.17 -0.20
C ASP A 32 -13.05 -6.81 0.35
N ALA A 33 -14.25 -6.78 0.92
CA ALA A 33 -14.87 -5.68 1.67
C ALA A 33 -14.91 -4.27 1.02
N MET A 34 -14.52 -4.12 -0.27
CA MET A 34 -14.53 -2.83 -0.95
C MET A 34 -15.79 -2.67 -1.83
N PRO A 35 -16.53 -1.54 -1.73
CA PRO A 35 -17.73 -1.30 -2.53
C PRO A 35 -17.37 -0.78 -3.92
N LEU A 36 -16.77 -1.64 -4.74
CA LEU A 36 -16.43 -1.32 -6.13
C LEU A 36 -17.58 -1.66 -7.07
N HIS A 37 -17.74 -0.83 -8.10
CA HIS A 37 -18.73 -1.02 -9.16
C HIS A 37 -18.04 -0.96 -10.52
N PHE A 38 -17.99 -2.10 -11.20
CA PHE A 38 -17.53 -2.20 -12.58
C PHE A 38 -18.70 -2.38 -13.54
N SER A 39 -18.46 -2.22 -14.82
CA SER A 39 -19.46 -2.54 -15.87
C SER A 39 -19.74 -4.04 -16.02
N ILE A 40 -18.98 -4.87 -15.33
CA ILE A 40 -19.12 -6.32 -15.25
C ILE A 40 -19.57 -6.73 -13.84
N PRO A 41 -20.14 -7.92 -13.65
CA PRO A 41 -20.56 -8.42 -12.34
C PRO A 41 -19.46 -8.26 -11.30
N THR A 42 -19.80 -7.65 -10.17
CA THR A 42 -18.85 -7.39 -9.07
C THR A 42 -19.45 -7.92 -7.78
N ILE A 43 -18.67 -8.70 -7.05
CA ILE A 43 -19.06 -9.33 -5.78
C ILE A 43 -18.12 -8.80 -4.70
N SER A 44 -18.67 -8.07 -3.74
CA SER A 44 -17.92 -7.65 -2.54
C SER A 44 -18.21 -8.63 -1.40
N LEU A 45 -17.16 -9.24 -0.87
CA LEU A 45 -17.23 -10.24 0.20
C LEU A 45 -16.57 -9.70 1.46
N ILE A 46 -17.28 -9.71 2.57
CA ILE A 46 -16.66 -9.45 3.87
C ILE A 46 -15.89 -10.69 4.30
N HIS A 47 -14.63 -10.52 4.68
CA HIS A 47 -13.67 -11.62 4.91
C HIS A 47 -13.51 -12.52 3.68
N GLY A 48 -13.37 -11.88 2.51
CA GLY A 48 -13.32 -12.57 1.22
C GLY A 48 -12.17 -13.58 1.11
N ASP A 49 -11.04 -13.31 1.74
CA ASP A 49 -9.89 -14.20 1.82
C ASP A 49 -10.16 -15.49 2.60
N ALA A 50 -11.08 -15.46 3.58
CA ALA A 50 -11.48 -16.64 4.36
C ALA A 50 -12.52 -17.52 3.64
N ILE A 51 -13.32 -16.95 2.73
CA ILE A 51 -14.45 -17.65 2.12
C ILE A 51 -14.32 -17.87 0.61
N SER A 52 -13.35 -17.23 -0.04
CA SER A 52 -13.08 -17.36 -1.48
C SER A 52 -11.62 -17.72 -1.73
N ALA A 53 -11.38 -18.90 -2.29
CA ALA A 53 -10.03 -19.33 -2.67
C ALA A 53 -9.37 -18.38 -3.68
N SER A 54 -10.16 -17.77 -4.58
CA SER A 54 -9.65 -16.79 -5.54
C SER A 54 -9.17 -15.51 -4.86
N VAL A 55 -9.91 -15.01 -3.86
CA VAL A 55 -9.50 -13.82 -3.08
C VAL A 55 -8.29 -14.16 -2.23
N ALA A 56 -8.26 -15.31 -1.57
CA ALA A 56 -7.11 -15.77 -0.80
C ALA A 56 -5.84 -15.86 -1.67
N ALA A 57 -5.94 -16.48 -2.84
CA ALA A 57 -4.82 -16.58 -3.78
C ALA A 57 -4.34 -15.20 -4.25
N ALA A 58 -5.25 -14.31 -4.61
CA ALA A 58 -4.93 -12.94 -5.03
C ALA A 58 -4.22 -12.15 -3.91
N SER A 59 -4.67 -12.27 -2.66
CA SER A 59 -4.06 -11.60 -1.52
C SER A 59 -2.63 -12.10 -1.24
N ILE A 60 -2.37 -13.40 -1.41
CA ILE A 60 -1.02 -13.96 -1.29
C ILE A 60 -0.10 -13.40 -2.37
N VAL A 61 -0.56 -13.39 -3.64
CA VAL A 61 0.23 -12.84 -4.76
C VAL A 61 0.55 -11.36 -4.52
N ALA A 62 -0.45 -10.57 -4.14
CA ALA A 62 -0.26 -9.15 -3.84
C ALA A 62 0.72 -8.93 -2.69
N LYS A 63 0.64 -9.75 -1.64
CA LYS A 63 1.55 -9.67 -0.49
C LYS A 63 2.99 -10.00 -0.90
N VAL A 64 3.21 -11.09 -1.62
CA VAL A 64 4.55 -11.49 -2.07
C VAL A 64 5.16 -10.40 -2.96
N TYR A 65 4.38 -9.86 -3.89
CA TYR A 65 4.85 -8.76 -4.75
C TYR A 65 5.21 -7.51 -3.93
N ARG A 66 4.36 -7.12 -2.98
CA ARG A 66 4.63 -5.99 -2.09
C ARG A 66 5.89 -6.21 -1.25
N ASP A 67 6.07 -7.41 -0.72
CA ASP A 67 7.24 -7.75 0.10
C ASP A 67 8.54 -7.68 -0.74
N SER A 68 8.51 -8.10 -2.02
CA SER A 68 9.67 -7.96 -2.92
C SER A 68 9.99 -6.49 -3.24
N LEU A 69 8.98 -5.63 -3.41
CA LEU A 69 9.19 -4.18 -3.56
C LEU A 69 9.85 -3.57 -2.31
N MET A 70 9.48 -4.04 -1.12
CA MET A 70 10.11 -3.57 0.12
C MET A 70 11.58 -4.00 0.22
N ASP A 71 11.93 -5.17 -0.30
CA ASP A 71 13.33 -5.62 -0.38
C ASP A 71 14.15 -4.75 -1.37
N GLU A 72 13.57 -4.35 -2.49
CA GLU A 72 14.18 -3.39 -3.42
C GLU A 72 14.35 -2.01 -2.78
N TYR A 73 13.35 -1.54 -2.06
CA TYR A 73 13.43 -0.25 -1.34
C TYR A 73 14.43 -0.29 -0.19
N ASP A 74 14.62 -1.42 0.48
CA ASP A 74 15.66 -1.58 1.50
C ASP A 74 17.06 -1.36 0.92
N ALA A 75 17.31 -1.90 -0.28
CA ALA A 75 18.55 -1.67 -1.00
C ALA A 75 18.72 -0.23 -1.49
N ARG A 76 17.64 0.42 -1.92
CA ARG A 76 17.63 1.79 -2.44
C ARG A 76 17.73 2.85 -1.34
N TYR A 77 17.13 2.59 -0.19
CA TYR A 77 17.11 3.48 0.97
C TYR A 77 17.62 2.74 2.21
N PRO A 78 18.95 2.55 2.32
CA PRO A 78 19.54 1.81 3.42
C PRO A 78 19.33 2.53 4.76
N GLY A 79 19.17 1.75 5.82
CA GLY A 79 19.02 2.24 7.19
C GLY A 79 17.56 2.36 7.67
N TYR A 80 16.56 2.25 6.80
CA TYR A 80 15.14 2.26 7.19
C TYR A 80 14.60 0.89 7.57
N GLY A 81 15.30 -0.19 7.25
CA GLY A 81 14.91 -1.56 7.56
C GLY A 81 13.64 -2.04 6.84
N PHE A 82 13.39 -1.55 5.61
CA PHE A 82 12.19 -1.89 4.85
C PHE A 82 12.03 -3.39 4.60
N LYS A 83 13.15 -4.11 4.48
CA LYS A 83 13.13 -5.58 4.37
C LYS A 83 12.50 -6.26 5.58
N GLN A 84 12.72 -5.74 6.78
CA GLN A 84 12.20 -6.30 8.03
C GLN A 84 10.81 -5.76 8.34
N ASN A 85 10.66 -4.44 8.33
CA ASN A 85 9.43 -3.78 8.77
C ASN A 85 8.34 -3.69 7.69
N LYS A 86 8.69 -3.96 6.42
CA LYS A 86 7.79 -3.89 5.26
C LYS A 86 7.02 -2.57 5.15
N GLY A 87 7.63 -1.47 5.65
CA GLY A 87 7.03 -0.14 5.67
C GLY A 87 6.02 0.08 6.81
N TYR A 88 5.89 -0.87 7.73
CA TYR A 88 5.09 -0.67 8.94
C TYR A 88 5.82 0.23 9.95
N GLY A 89 5.05 0.97 10.77
CA GLY A 89 5.56 1.89 11.78
C GLY A 89 6.08 1.18 13.03
N THR A 90 7.07 0.29 12.88
CA THR A 90 7.79 -0.31 13.99
C THR A 90 8.64 0.76 14.70
N ALA A 91 9.03 0.52 15.95
CA ALA A 91 9.88 1.44 16.71
C ALA A 91 11.19 1.76 15.97
N ASP A 92 11.81 0.73 15.36
CA ASP A 92 13.06 0.89 14.60
C ASP A 92 12.84 1.75 13.34
N HIS A 93 11.73 1.54 12.61
CA HIS A 93 11.41 2.33 11.43
C HIS A 93 11.13 3.80 11.80
N ILE A 94 10.37 4.04 12.87
CA ILE A 94 10.12 5.41 13.37
C ILE A 94 11.44 6.07 13.79
N SER A 95 12.30 5.35 14.50
CA SER A 95 13.63 5.85 14.88
C SER A 95 14.48 6.20 13.66
N ALA A 96 14.46 5.35 12.63
CA ALA A 96 15.16 5.61 11.37
C ALA A 96 14.63 6.88 10.68
N ILE A 97 13.30 7.08 10.64
CA ILE A 97 12.69 8.30 10.08
C ILE A 97 13.17 9.55 10.84
N HIS A 98 13.24 9.52 12.18
CA HIS A 98 13.75 10.64 12.96
C HIS A 98 15.22 10.94 12.68
N GLN A 99 16.03 9.94 12.44
CA GLN A 99 17.47 10.10 12.21
C GLN A 99 17.84 10.46 10.76
N LEU A 100 17.18 9.82 9.79
CA LEU A 100 17.53 9.90 8.38
C LEU A 100 16.58 10.81 7.58
N GLY A 101 15.43 11.18 8.16
CA GLY A 101 14.39 11.91 7.46
C GLY A 101 13.43 11.01 6.69
N ILE A 102 12.60 11.62 5.83
CA ILE A 102 11.66 10.88 4.97
C ILE A 102 12.21 10.72 3.56
N THR A 103 11.85 9.61 2.93
CA THR A 103 12.11 9.33 1.50
C THR A 103 10.87 9.61 0.67
N PRO A 104 10.98 9.67 -0.68
CA PRO A 104 9.84 9.89 -1.57
C PRO A 104 8.72 8.83 -1.49
N ILE A 105 9.01 7.65 -0.93
CA ILE A 105 8.02 6.58 -0.78
C ILE A 105 7.22 6.65 0.53
N HIS A 106 7.58 7.56 1.45
CA HIS A 106 6.83 7.77 2.68
C HIS A 106 5.55 8.58 2.43
N ARG A 107 4.45 8.17 3.07
CA ARG A 107 3.18 8.89 3.03
C ARG A 107 3.24 10.11 3.94
N LYS A 108 3.15 11.31 3.34
CA LYS A 108 3.25 12.59 4.08
C LYS A 108 2.00 12.89 4.93
N SER A 109 0.88 12.29 4.58
CA SER A 109 -0.41 12.47 5.28
C SER A 109 -0.61 11.51 6.46
N PHE A 110 0.34 10.61 6.74
CA PHE A 110 0.21 9.59 7.78
C PHE A 110 1.13 9.84 8.97
N GLU A 111 0.67 9.50 10.18
CA GLU A 111 1.47 9.65 11.40
C GLU A 111 2.61 8.61 11.49
N PRO A 112 3.75 8.96 12.07
CA PRO A 112 4.14 10.23 12.69
C PRO A 112 4.64 11.30 11.70
N ILE A 113 4.78 10.98 10.43
CA ILE A 113 5.39 11.86 9.41
C ILE A 113 4.62 13.16 9.27
N LYS A 114 3.29 13.11 9.29
CA LYS A 114 2.43 14.30 9.21
C LYS A 114 2.76 15.30 10.32
N SER A 115 2.85 14.85 11.55
CA SER A 115 3.22 15.70 12.70
C SER A 115 4.64 16.25 12.56
N MET A 116 5.61 15.43 12.16
CA MET A 116 7.00 15.85 11.93
C MET A 116 7.12 16.96 10.87
N ILE A 117 6.32 16.88 9.80
CA ILE A 117 6.30 17.92 8.76
C ILE A 117 5.71 19.22 9.32
N LEU A 118 4.60 19.15 10.06
CA LEU A 118 3.94 20.32 10.66
C LEU A 118 4.83 21.03 11.69
N GLU A 119 5.61 20.27 12.44
CA GLU A 119 6.56 20.77 13.46
C GLU A 119 7.88 21.27 12.85
N GLY A 120 8.10 21.06 11.55
CA GLY A 120 9.34 21.41 10.87
C GLY A 120 10.56 20.59 11.31
N THR A 121 10.33 19.42 11.91
CA THR A 121 11.38 18.50 12.38
C THR A 121 11.75 17.45 11.33
N CYS A 122 11.04 17.43 10.19
CA CYS A 122 11.23 16.44 9.13
C CYS A 122 12.30 16.88 8.12
N ILE A 123 13.29 16.02 7.89
CA ILE A 123 14.28 16.17 6.82
C ILE A 123 13.79 15.37 5.61
N GLU A 124 13.72 15.99 4.43
CA GLU A 124 13.42 15.27 3.18
C GLU A 124 14.73 14.84 2.50
N GLN A 125 14.89 13.56 2.25
CA GLN A 125 15.95 13.06 1.38
C GLN A 125 15.57 13.33 -0.09
N LYS A 126 16.50 13.86 -0.86
CA LYS A 126 16.34 14.12 -2.29
C LYS A 126 16.55 12.88 -3.13
#